data_7c48fc23db383150a77903de39cd27d4
#
_entry.id   7c48fc23db383150a77903de39cd27d4
#
_cell.length_a   1.000
_cell.length_b   1.000
_cell.length_c   1.000
_cell.angle_alpha   90.00
_cell.angle_beta   90.00
_cell.angle_gamma   90.00
#
_symmetry.space_group_name_H-M   'P 1'
#
loop_
_entity.id
_entity.type
_entity.pdbx_description
1 polymer ?
#
loop_
_entity_poly.entity_id
_entity_poly.type
_entity_poly.pdbx_seq_one_letter_code
_entity_poly.pdbx_strand_id
1 'polypeptide(L)'
;DCEKLLKKIGTDKSLAYLKTQKNELDQFYRQLQDVVKNSEYDSVQPVYGKLQRKLDTFRTRLQQEYDKIARSIFFKKLAKHADFAVATLPTGKGFRKSPQAYQTFEQHDVVSMRAARGEVESFQIIPMAGNAATRISIDFSGFISENTGKSLPRVATWGVIRDVTATQTMLGSDERARLQYIGSWPDIVMDGNPASVMIPAEDVTPLLFRVSVPRTAVSGDYEGVITLANASGKKSLTVKLHVYPFDLPERNSIPIAFSFFKHFYSDWFGSLTPEQNGLINHFLLSYRIPPNNIYAGTLTPSIEEQQEFNLNFATAGYLCPAKPYTMEKLNSLVETFRKSLKPLEEAGLAKHTYLYSFDEISCLEPERQEEGFAAARQILGVLKQEFPWLPRVQTSAPIAELLSEFDIWCPTFDYFDPSNQARYDFQKKGIKFWWYSADGPQKPYPNFFLGYPLLDSRVIMTMTYMNKIDGILYWCINREWATNLSNKAAFLEKCSGWKPSIISPFSKQEKMLNGMGNLVYPGPGGIIRPSLRLENLRDGIEDYELYKLLEQRIAKLEQLHSPDLISLVRKAKQVLVVPSSVATSIRSYNHDPRALMKHHDTVGDMIETIDKVLAETK
;
A
#
# COMPACT_ATOMS: atom_id res chain seq x y z
N ASP A 1 -19.42 -29.71 4.23
CA ASP A 1 -17.97 -29.63 4.53
C ASP A 1 -17.69 -29.35 6.02
N CYS A 2 -18.46 -28.51 6.72
CA CYS A 2 -18.34 -28.31 8.18
C CYS A 2 -18.54 -29.61 8.97
N GLU A 3 -19.51 -30.45 8.62
CA GLU A 3 -19.73 -31.74 9.32
C GLU A 3 -18.59 -32.72 9.15
N LYS A 4 -17.94 -32.77 7.99
CA LYS A 4 -16.74 -33.59 7.76
C LYS A 4 -15.53 -33.09 8.55
N LEU A 5 -15.40 -31.78 8.68
CA LEU A 5 -14.36 -31.13 9.49
C LEU A 5 -14.59 -31.37 10.99
N LEU A 6 -15.83 -31.20 11.44
CA LEU A 6 -16.24 -31.40 12.85
C LEU A 6 -16.05 -32.85 13.31
N LYS A 7 -16.28 -33.85 12.45
CA LYS A 7 -16.00 -35.26 12.75
C LYS A 7 -14.51 -35.55 12.90
N LYS A 8 -13.62 -34.78 12.30
CA LYS A 8 -12.15 -34.94 12.44
C LYS A 8 -11.60 -34.27 13.71
N ILE A 9 -12.33 -33.38 14.34
CA ILE A 9 -11.84 -32.48 15.41
C ILE A 9 -12.09 -33.03 16.82
N GLY A 10 -13.03 -33.92 16.99
CA GLY A 10 -13.14 -34.87 18.14
C GLY A 10 -13.16 -34.30 19.57
N THR A 11 -13.68 -33.10 19.83
CA THR A 11 -13.94 -32.64 21.21
C THR A 11 -15.43 -32.31 21.39
N ASP A 12 -16.07 -32.99 22.34
CA ASP A 12 -17.53 -32.91 22.57
C ASP A 12 -18.06 -31.50 22.88
N LYS A 13 -17.28 -30.67 23.57
CA LYS A 13 -17.72 -29.30 23.94
C LYS A 13 -17.82 -28.34 22.76
N SER A 14 -16.86 -28.36 21.86
CA SER A 14 -16.88 -27.51 20.65
C SER A 14 -17.96 -27.96 19.67
N LEU A 15 -18.23 -29.25 19.61
CA LEU A 15 -19.28 -29.82 18.77
C LEU A 15 -20.68 -29.46 19.28
N ALA A 16 -20.91 -29.47 20.59
CA ALA A 16 -22.18 -29.07 21.21
C ALA A 16 -22.47 -27.59 20.97
N TYR A 17 -21.47 -26.73 21.13
CA TYR A 17 -21.59 -25.31 20.86
C TYR A 17 -21.95 -25.02 19.39
N LEU A 18 -21.27 -25.67 18.45
CA LEU A 18 -21.53 -25.47 17.02
C LEU A 18 -22.91 -26.01 16.60
N LYS A 19 -23.39 -27.08 17.22
CA LYS A 19 -24.76 -27.59 17.03
C LYS A 19 -25.81 -26.60 17.53
N THR A 20 -25.59 -25.99 18.69
CA THR A 20 -26.48 -24.96 19.24
C THR A 20 -26.56 -23.75 18.30
N GLN A 21 -25.41 -23.27 17.83
CA GLN A 21 -25.35 -22.13 16.90
C GLN A 21 -26.00 -22.43 15.53
N LYS A 22 -25.86 -23.69 15.03
CA LYS A 22 -26.55 -24.13 13.82
C LYS A 22 -28.07 -24.09 14.01
N ASN A 23 -28.57 -24.59 15.13
CA ASN A 23 -30.01 -24.61 15.43
C ASN A 23 -30.58 -23.19 15.53
N GLU A 24 -29.86 -22.25 16.17
CA GLU A 24 -30.24 -20.83 16.21
C GLU A 24 -30.28 -20.22 14.80
N LEU A 25 -29.34 -20.57 13.94
CA LEU A 25 -29.28 -20.08 12.56
C LEU A 25 -30.44 -20.63 11.72
N ASP A 26 -30.73 -21.94 11.85
CA ASP A 26 -31.85 -22.59 11.16
C ASP A 26 -33.19 -22.02 11.60
N GLN A 27 -33.36 -21.72 12.88
CA GLN A 27 -34.56 -21.06 13.41
C GLN A 27 -34.69 -19.64 12.85
N PHE A 28 -33.62 -18.88 12.78
CA PHE A 28 -33.60 -17.53 12.25
C PHE A 28 -33.85 -17.49 10.73
N TYR A 29 -33.32 -18.47 10.00
CA TYR A 29 -33.58 -18.62 8.57
C TYR A 29 -35.07 -18.87 8.26
N ARG A 30 -35.73 -19.71 9.08
CA ARG A 30 -37.18 -19.93 8.97
C ARG A 30 -37.95 -18.63 9.24
N GLN A 31 -37.61 -17.88 10.29
CA GLN A 31 -38.22 -16.57 10.58
C GLN A 31 -38.08 -15.59 9.41
N LEU A 32 -36.91 -15.59 8.74
CA LEU A 32 -36.69 -14.76 7.56
C LEU A 32 -37.59 -15.18 6.39
N GLN A 33 -37.70 -16.48 6.13
CA GLN A 33 -38.58 -16.98 5.06
C GLN A 33 -40.03 -16.58 5.28
N ASP A 34 -40.48 -16.59 6.54
CA ASP A 34 -41.86 -16.17 6.90
C ASP A 34 -42.05 -14.65 6.71
N VAL A 35 -41.05 -13.84 7.07
CA VAL A 35 -41.10 -12.38 6.86
C VAL A 35 -41.08 -12.04 5.37
N VAL A 36 -40.19 -12.70 4.57
CA VAL A 36 -40.11 -12.47 3.12
C VAL A 36 -41.39 -12.87 2.38
N LYS A 37 -42.09 -13.92 2.85
CA LYS A 37 -43.38 -14.34 2.26
C LYS A 37 -44.55 -13.40 2.54
N ASN A 38 -44.47 -12.66 3.64
CA ASN A 38 -45.62 -11.93 4.18
C ASN A 38 -45.48 -10.40 4.21
N SER A 39 -44.41 -9.82 3.65
CA SER A 39 -44.08 -8.40 3.83
C SER A 39 -43.72 -7.69 2.52
N GLU A 40 -44.05 -6.40 2.46
CA GLU A 40 -43.61 -5.50 1.40
C GLU A 40 -42.10 -5.18 1.55
N TYR A 41 -41.46 -4.83 0.42
CA TYR A 41 -40.00 -4.66 0.30
C TYR A 41 -39.35 -3.77 1.38
N ASP A 42 -39.99 -2.66 1.75
CA ASP A 42 -39.48 -1.70 2.75
C ASP A 42 -39.45 -2.23 4.18
N SER A 43 -40.30 -3.21 4.52
CA SER A 43 -40.32 -3.85 5.83
C SER A 43 -39.27 -4.97 5.97
N VAL A 44 -38.77 -5.46 4.85
CA VAL A 44 -37.77 -6.55 4.80
C VAL A 44 -36.33 -6.05 5.07
N GLN A 45 -36.01 -4.83 4.67
CA GLN A 45 -34.68 -4.25 4.78
C GLN A 45 -34.09 -4.23 6.22
N PRO A 46 -34.82 -3.78 7.26
CA PRO A 46 -34.30 -3.79 8.63
C PRO A 46 -34.07 -5.21 9.16
N VAL A 47 -34.93 -6.17 8.76
CA VAL A 47 -34.80 -7.58 9.14
C VAL A 47 -33.64 -8.23 8.44
N TYR A 48 -33.45 -7.95 7.16
CA TYR A 48 -32.29 -8.39 6.37
C TYR A 48 -30.97 -7.89 6.99
N GLY A 49 -30.88 -6.61 7.36
CA GLY A 49 -29.69 -6.05 8.02
C GLY A 49 -29.40 -6.70 9.41
N LYS A 50 -30.43 -7.06 10.18
CA LYS A 50 -30.26 -7.82 11.42
C LYS A 50 -29.76 -9.24 11.18
N LEU A 51 -30.29 -9.92 10.15
CA LEU A 51 -29.86 -11.25 9.76
C LEU A 51 -28.41 -11.23 9.30
N GLN A 52 -28.04 -10.31 8.44
CA GLN A 52 -26.67 -10.18 7.94
C GLN A 52 -25.68 -10.03 9.12
N ARG A 53 -25.96 -9.16 10.08
CA ARG A 53 -25.13 -8.99 11.29
C ARG A 53 -25.04 -10.28 12.12
N LYS A 54 -26.13 -11.03 12.29
CA LYS A 54 -26.10 -12.32 13.01
C LYS A 54 -25.31 -13.38 12.26
N LEU A 55 -25.45 -13.46 10.93
CA LEU A 55 -24.67 -14.33 10.07
C LEU A 55 -23.17 -14.02 10.14
N ASP A 56 -22.82 -12.75 10.07
CA ASP A 56 -21.44 -12.30 10.16
C ASP A 56 -20.83 -12.60 11.55
N THR A 57 -21.62 -12.40 12.61
CA THR A 57 -21.21 -12.77 13.96
C THR A 57 -21.00 -14.29 14.10
N PHE A 58 -21.91 -15.08 13.54
CA PHE A 58 -21.79 -16.54 13.55
C PHE A 58 -20.58 -17.02 12.75
N ARG A 59 -20.40 -16.50 11.53
CA ARG A 59 -19.24 -16.81 10.68
C ARG A 59 -17.92 -16.46 11.39
N THR A 60 -17.87 -15.29 12.03
CA THR A 60 -16.70 -14.85 12.79
C THR A 60 -16.36 -15.83 13.90
N ARG A 61 -17.35 -16.23 14.71
CA ARG A 61 -17.15 -17.21 15.80
C ARG A 61 -16.73 -18.58 15.28
N LEU A 62 -17.36 -19.05 14.20
CA LEU A 62 -17.01 -20.31 13.56
C LEU A 62 -15.56 -20.28 13.03
N GLN A 63 -15.16 -19.18 12.40
CA GLN A 63 -13.81 -19.01 11.91
C GLN A 63 -12.80 -18.95 13.07
N GLN A 64 -13.10 -18.24 14.14
CA GLN A 64 -12.23 -18.16 15.33
C GLN A 64 -12.03 -19.52 15.99
N GLU A 65 -13.09 -20.33 16.14
CA GLU A 65 -12.95 -21.68 16.69
C GLU A 65 -12.16 -22.60 15.77
N TYR A 66 -12.38 -22.50 14.45
CA TYR A 66 -11.59 -23.26 13.47
C TYR A 66 -10.11 -22.87 13.50
N ASP A 67 -9.81 -21.58 13.55
CA ASP A 67 -8.44 -21.06 13.64
C ASP A 67 -7.75 -21.52 14.93
N LYS A 68 -8.46 -21.50 16.06
CA LYS A 68 -7.96 -21.97 17.34
C LYS A 68 -7.61 -23.47 17.32
N ILE A 69 -8.46 -24.29 16.70
CA ILE A 69 -8.24 -25.72 16.59
C ILE A 69 -7.07 -26.02 15.65
N ALA A 70 -7.03 -25.41 14.46
CA ALA A 70 -5.94 -25.59 13.51
C ALA A 70 -4.60 -25.15 14.10
N ARG A 71 -4.61 -24.03 14.83
CA ARG A 71 -3.46 -23.54 15.58
C ARG A 71 -3.00 -24.53 16.63
N SER A 72 -3.91 -25.05 17.47
CA SER A 72 -3.57 -26.05 18.49
C SER A 72 -2.97 -27.32 17.88
N ILE A 73 -3.52 -27.82 16.77
CA ILE A 73 -2.98 -29.00 16.06
C ILE A 73 -1.56 -28.72 15.56
N PHE A 74 -1.35 -27.57 14.93
CA PHE A 74 -0.05 -27.19 14.42
C PHE A 74 1.00 -27.08 15.53
N PHE A 75 0.70 -26.34 16.61
CA PHE A 75 1.64 -26.14 17.71
C PHE A 75 1.91 -27.40 18.53
N LYS A 76 0.92 -28.29 18.69
CA LYS A 76 1.16 -29.62 19.28
C LYS A 76 2.13 -30.47 18.45
N LYS A 77 2.06 -30.35 17.11
CA LYS A 77 3.02 -31.01 16.23
C LYS A 77 4.41 -30.36 16.35
N LEU A 78 4.47 -29.04 16.37
CA LEU A 78 5.71 -28.30 16.54
C LEU A 78 6.43 -28.64 17.85
N ALA A 79 5.72 -28.63 18.97
CA ALA A 79 6.24 -28.88 20.31
C ALA A 79 6.85 -30.26 20.50
N LYS A 80 6.53 -31.22 19.62
CA LYS A 80 7.19 -32.55 19.63
C LYS A 80 8.63 -32.51 19.13
N HIS A 81 9.01 -31.43 18.42
CA HIS A 81 10.29 -31.36 17.71
C HIS A 81 11.17 -30.17 18.16
N ALA A 82 10.59 -29.11 18.74
CA ALA A 82 11.33 -27.95 19.18
C ALA A 82 10.49 -27.07 20.12
N ASP A 83 11.15 -26.32 21.02
CA ASP A 83 10.50 -25.31 21.88
C ASP A 83 10.05 -24.09 21.07
N PHE A 84 10.80 -23.75 20.03
CA PHE A 84 10.42 -22.75 19.05
C PHE A 84 10.90 -23.11 17.64
N ALA A 85 10.23 -22.55 16.65
CA ALA A 85 10.61 -22.65 15.24
C ALA A 85 10.59 -21.27 14.57
N VAL A 86 11.23 -21.18 13.43
CA VAL A 86 11.32 -19.94 12.65
C VAL A 86 11.00 -20.24 11.20
N ALA A 87 10.17 -19.40 10.57
CA ALA A 87 10.03 -19.39 9.13
C ALA A 87 10.20 -18.00 8.56
N THR A 88 10.27 -17.91 7.24
CA THR A 88 10.37 -16.65 6.51
C THR A 88 9.25 -16.52 5.49
N LEU A 89 8.84 -15.27 5.24
CA LEU A 89 7.85 -14.93 4.21
C LEU A 89 8.29 -13.67 3.46
N PRO A 90 8.00 -13.57 2.16
CA PRO A 90 8.11 -12.29 1.45
C PRO A 90 7.21 -11.22 2.08
N THR A 91 7.60 -9.96 2.00
CA THR A 91 6.83 -8.83 2.56
C THR A 91 5.42 -8.73 1.99
N GLY A 92 5.24 -9.04 0.72
CA GLY A 92 3.93 -9.06 0.05
C GLY A 92 2.96 -10.16 0.52
N LYS A 93 3.37 -11.03 1.45
CA LYS A 93 2.53 -12.11 1.99
C LYS A 93 2.34 -11.93 3.50
N GLY A 94 1.20 -11.36 3.90
CA GLY A 94 0.87 -11.21 5.32
C GLY A 94 0.69 -12.55 6.02
N PHE A 95 1.32 -12.72 7.19
CA PHE A 95 1.07 -13.87 8.05
C PHE A 95 -0.22 -13.65 8.84
N ARG A 96 -1.36 -13.99 8.26
CA ARG A 96 -2.60 -14.10 9.04
C ARG A 96 -2.58 -15.36 9.89
N LYS A 97 -3.04 -15.25 11.12
CA LYS A 97 -3.24 -16.40 12.02
C LYS A 97 -4.44 -17.25 11.55
N SER A 98 -4.38 -17.76 10.33
CA SER A 98 -5.40 -18.60 9.70
C SER A 98 -4.90 -20.04 9.50
N PRO A 99 -5.79 -21.03 9.40
CA PRO A 99 -5.39 -22.42 9.18
C PRO A 99 -4.51 -22.61 7.96
N GLN A 100 -4.78 -21.88 6.87
CA GLN A 100 -3.98 -21.95 5.66
C GLN A 100 -2.55 -21.45 5.89
N ALA A 101 -2.37 -20.40 6.69
CA ALA A 101 -1.05 -19.87 7.00
C ALA A 101 -0.18 -20.89 7.73
N TYR A 102 -0.78 -21.65 8.67
CA TYR A 102 -0.05 -22.70 9.40
C TYR A 102 0.24 -23.92 8.52
N GLN A 103 -0.56 -24.22 7.51
CA GLN A 103 -0.36 -25.34 6.59
C GLN A 103 0.69 -25.07 5.52
N THR A 104 0.85 -23.82 5.10
CA THR A 104 1.79 -23.40 4.03
C THR A 104 3.11 -22.88 4.59
N PHE A 105 3.46 -23.27 5.80
CA PHE A 105 4.63 -22.77 6.50
C PHE A 105 5.90 -23.43 5.96
N GLU A 106 6.75 -22.64 5.32
CA GLU A 106 8.04 -23.10 4.79
C GLU A 106 9.16 -22.60 5.70
N GLN A 107 10.02 -23.51 6.15
CA GLN A 107 11.25 -23.18 6.86
C GLN A 107 12.37 -23.07 5.84
N HIS A 108 12.90 -21.87 5.69
CA HIS A 108 14.08 -21.62 4.87
C HIS A 108 15.21 -21.14 5.77
N ASP A 109 16.38 -21.74 5.64
CA ASP A 109 17.58 -21.33 6.38
C ASP A 109 18.33 -20.23 5.62
N VAL A 110 17.95 -19.93 4.39
CA VAL A 110 18.57 -18.92 3.54
C VAL A 110 17.50 -18.01 2.92
N VAL A 111 17.71 -16.71 3.01
CA VAL A 111 16.95 -15.66 2.32
C VAL A 111 17.89 -14.96 1.35
N SER A 112 17.52 -14.89 0.08
CA SER A 112 18.27 -14.15 -0.93
C SER A 112 17.53 -12.89 -1.33
N MET A 113 18.26 -11.77 -1.40
CA MET A 113 17.78 -10.45 -1.75
C MET A 113 18.71 -9.81 -2.78
N ARG A 114 18.15 -8.97 -3.63
CA ARG A 114 18.92 -8.14 -4.58
C ARG A 114 18.40 -6.72 -4.48
N ALA A 115 19.30 -5.75 -4.47
CA ALA A 115 18.91 -4.36 -4.34
C ALA A 115 19.91 -3.42 -5.02
N ALA A 116 19.41 -2.34 -5.59
CA ALA A 116 20.23 -1.23 -6.04
C ALA A 116 20.70 -0.37 -4.84
N ARG A 117 21.71 0.46 -5.05
CA ARG A 117 22.05 1.47 -4.04
C ARG A 117 20.91 2.50 -3.92
N GLY A 118 20.52 2.82 -2.70
CA GLY A 118 19.38 3.69 -2.38
C GLY A 118 18.03 2.99 -2.37
N GLU A 119 18.00 1.66 -2.48
CA GLU A 119 16.81 0.81 -2.40
C GLU A 119 16.66 0.18 -1.02
N VAL A 120 15.43 -0.17 -0.66
CA VAL A 120 15.10 -0.87 0.59
C VAL A 120 14.36 -2.15 0.28
N GLU A 121 14.96 -3.27 0.55
CA GLU A 121 14.31 -4.58 0.45
C GLU A 121 13.99 -5.16 1.82
N SER A 122 12.95 -6.00 1.90
CA SER A 122 12.49 -6.55 3.17
C SER A 122 11.90 -7.95 3.06
N PHE A 123 11.87 -8.66 4.19
CA PHE A 123 11.18 -9.92 4.36
C PHE A 123 10.68 -10.09 5.80
N GLN A 124 9.79 -11.03 6.02
CA GLN A 124 9.25 -11.32 7.35
C GLN A 124 9.93 -12.56 7.94
N ILE A 125 10.21 -12.48 9.23
CA ILE A 125 10.66 -13.60 10.07
C ILE A 125 9.51 -13.93 11.00
N ILE A 126 9.11 -15.20 11.06
CA ILE A 126 7.97 -15.66 11.84
C ILE A 126 8.45 -16.64 12.92
N PRO A 127 8.93 -16.15 14.06
CA PRO A 127 9.23 -17.02 15.17
C PRO A 127 7.95 -17.48 15.88
N MET A 128 7.94 -18.74 16.28
CA MET A 128 6.80 -19.45 16.86
C MET A 128 7.21 -20.15 18.13
N ALA A 129 6.38 -20.09 19.17
CA ALA A 129 6.56 -20.88 20.39
C ALA A 129 5.68 -22.13 20.37
N GLY A 130 6.18 -23.22 20.95
CA GLY A 130 5.42 -24.44 21.22
C GLY A 130 4.43 -24.23 22.38
N ASN A 131 4.32 -25.24 23.27
CA ASN A 131 3.33 -25.24 24.35
C ASN A 131 3.55 -24.19 25.44
N ALA A 132 4.72 -23.58 25.52
CA ALA A 132 5.06 -22.57 26.51
C ALA A 132 5.46 -21.24 25.83
N ALA A 133 5.10 -20.13 26.47
CA ALA A 133 5.62 -18.83 26.05
C ALA A 133 7.14 -18.81 26.18
N THR A 134 7.82 -18.26 25.20
CA THR A 134 9.28 -18.17 25.20
C THR A 134 9.77 -16.79 24.81
N ARG A 135 10.84 -16.34 25.47
CA ARG A 135 11.57 -15.14 25.04
C ARG A 135 12.73 -15.57 24.17
N ILE A 136 12.80 -15.02 22.98
CA ILE A 136 13.94 -15.22 22.09
C ILE A 136 14.76 -13.93 21.99
N SER A 137 16.08 -14.06 22.00
CA SER A 137 17.00 -12.99 21.59
C SER A 137 17.09 -12.94 20.08
N ILE A 138 17.39 -11.78 19.55
CA ILE A 138 17.59 -11.52 18.12
C ILE A 138 18.94 -10.83 17.97
N ASP A 139 19.81 -11.41 17.16
CA ASP A 139 21.10 -10.83 16.82
C ASP A 139 21.32 -10.90 15.31
N PHE A 140 22.01 -9.92 14.76
CA PHE A 140 22.40 -9.87 13.36
C PHE A 140 23.89 -9.58 13.25
N SER A 141 24.63 -10.47 12.59
CA SER A 141 26.10 -10.38 12.43
C SER A 141 26.58 -9.15 11.66
N GLY A 142 25.67 -8.44 10.97
CA GLY A 142 26.02 -7.51 9.90
C GLY A 142 26.31 -8.24 8.59
N PHE A 143 26.35 -7.48 7.50
CA PHE A 143 26.72 -7.99 6.17
C PHE A 143 28.23 -7.89 5.96
N ILE A 144 28.83 -8.97 5.50
CA ILE A 144 30.23 -9.04 5.12
C ILE A 144 30.32 -9.38 3.63
N SER A 145 31.12 -8.63 2.87
CA SER A 145 31.37 -8.89 1.46
C SER A 145 32.09 -10.20 1.28
N GLU A 146 31.55 -11.08 0.45
CA GLU A 146 32.19 -12.36 0.12
C GLU A 146 33.55 -12.17 -0.57
N ASN A 147 33.69 -11.10 -1.36
CA ASN A 147 34.91 -10.86 -2.16
C ASN A 147 36.02 -10.11 -1.39
N THR A 148 35.63 -9.17 -0.50
CA THR A 148 36.60 -8.25 0.13
C THR A 148 36.74 -8.43 1.63
N GLY A 149 35.86 -9.17 2.27
CA GLY A 149 35.77 -9.28 3.72
C GLY A 149 35.36 -7.99 4.43
N LYS A 150 35.02 -6.92 3.70
CA LYS A 150 34.59 -5.64 4.31
C LYS A 150 33.14 -5.69 4.72
N SER A 151 32.84 -5.06 5.84
CA SER A 151 31.47 -4.94 6.33
C SER A 151 30.68 -3.86 5.57
N LEU A 152 29.37 -4.09 5.41
CA LEU A 152 28.39 -3.10 4.97
C LEU A 152 27.66 -2.62 6.24
N PRO A 153 28.01 -1.45 6.80
CA PRO A 153 27.56 -1.08 8.13
C PRO A 153 26.14 -0.51 8.14
N ARG A 154 25.41 -0.81 9.22
CA ARG A 154 24.12 -0.18 9.61
C ARG A 154 23.01 -0.19 8.56
N VAL A 155 22.95 -1.24 7.75
CA VAL A 155 21.94 -1.34 6.68
C VAL A 155 20.69 -2.12 7.07
N ALA A 156 20.76 -2.90 8.13
CA ALA A 156 19.64 -3.74 8.57
C ALA A 156 18.89 -3.12 9.75
N THR A 157 17.57 -3.16 9.67
CA THR A 157 16.66 -2.82 10.77
C THR A 157 15.56 -3.86 10.88
N TRP A 158 14.99 -4.02 12.08
CA TRP A 158 13.83 -4.89 12.26
C TRP A 158 12.83 -4.32 13.26
N GLY A 159 11.59 -4.69 13.05
CA GLY A 159 10.48 -4.28 13.88
C GLY A 159 9.48 -5.41 14.10
N VAL A 160 8.72 -5.34 15.19
CA VAL A 160 7.65 -6.30 15.48
C VAL A 160 6.41 -5.93 14.69
N ILE A 161 5.84 -6.91 13.99
CA ILE A 161 4.56 -6.74 13.31
C ILE A 161 3.43 -6.98 14.30
N ARG A 162 2.52 -6.02 14.41
CA ARG A 162 1.32 -6.10 15.24
C ARG A 162 0.06 -6.18 14.39
N ASP A 163 -0.92 -6.89 14.92
CA ASP A 163 -2.20 -7.07 14.27
C ASP A 163 -3.12 -5.87 14.52
N VAL A 164 -3.91 -5.56 13.50
CA VAL A 164 -5.12 -4.74 13.60
C VAL A 164 -6.33 -5.67 13.54
N THR A 165 -7.29 -5.50 14.43
CA THR A 165 -8.47 -6.37 14.50
C THR A 165 -9.65 -5.75 13.75
N ALA A 166 -9.99 -6.33 12.61
CA ALA A 166 -11.23 -6.01 11.90
C ALA A 166 -12.41 -6.74 12.58
N THR A 167 -13.41 -6.00 13.03
CA THR A 167 -14.58 -6.53 13.74
C THR A 167 -15.79 -6.74 12.83
N GLN A 168 -15.73 -6.22 11.61
CA GLN A 168 -16.81 -6.32 10.63
C GLN A 168 -16.24 -6.61 9.23
N THR A 169 -17.01 -7.31 8.42
CA THR A 169 -16.70 -7.49 7.00
C THR A 169 -16.88 -6.18 6.25
N MET A 170 -16.11 -5.99 5.21
CA MET A 170 -16.38 -4.90 4.26
C MET A 170 -17.72 -5.17 3.57
N LEU A 171 -18.65 -4.23 3.68
CA LEU A 171 -19.92 -4.26 2.96
C LEU A 171 -19.67 -3.73 1.54
N GLY A 172 -19.53 -4.62 0.58
CA GLY A 172 -19.46 -4.32 -0.84
C GLY A 172 -20.61 -4.96 -1.61
N SER A 173 -20.86 -4.49 -2.81
CA SER A 173 -21.86 -5.06 -3.72
C SER A 173 -21.48 -6.43 -4.28
N ASP A 174 -20.21 -6.82 -4.18
CA ASP A 174 -19.70 -8.12 -4.64
C ASP A 174 -19.72 -9.15 -3.49
N GLU A 175 -20.35 -10.31 -3.72
CA GLU A 175 -20.34 -11.44 -2.77
C GLU A 175 -18.91 -11.90 -2.40
N ARG A 176 -17.95 -11.75 -3.31
CA ARG A 176 -16.54 -12.07 -3.05
C ARG A 176 -15.88 -11.12 -2.06
N ALA A 177 -16.31 -9.86 -2.01
CA ALA A 177 -15.87 -8.90 -1.00
C ALA A 177 -16.47 -9.23 0.38
N ARG A 178 -17.64 -9.85 0.44
CA ARG A 178 -18.29 -10.28 1.68
C ARG A 178 -17.60 -11.45 2.38
N LEU A 179 -16.69 -12.16 1.71
CA LEU A 179 -15.94 -13.30 2.25
C LEU A 179 -14.65 -12.90 2.98
N GLN A 180 -14.47 -11.62 3.28
CA GLN A 180 -13.28 -11.16 3.98
C GLN A 180 -13.25 -11.69 5.42
N TYR A 181 -12.06 -12.15 5.81
CA TYR A 181 -11.78 -12.62 7.15
C TYR A 181 -11.98 -11.51 8.18
N ILE A 182 -12.83 -11.77 9.18
CA ILE A 182 -12.96 -10.94 10.37
C ILE A 182 -11.96 -11.47 11.41
N GLY A 183 -11.23 -10.58 12.05
CA GLY A 183 -10.23 -10.91 13.04
C GLY A 183 -8.94 -10.15 12.86
N SER A 184 -7.85 -10.76 13.26
CA SER A 184 -6.53 -10.14 13.28
C SER A 184 -5.88 -10.10 11.90
N TRP A 185 -5.39 -8.92 11.51
CA TRP A 185 -4.64 -8.67 10.30
C TRP A 185 -3.28 -8.08 10.65
N PRO A 186 -2.16 -8.70 10.25
CA PRO A 186 -0.84 -8.12 10.46
C PRO A 186 -0.69 -6.86 9.59
N ASP A 187 -0.44 -5.72 10.22
CA ASP A 187 -0.31 -4.47 9.47
C ASP A 187 0.65 -3.45 10.11
N ILE A 188 0.62 -3.27 11.45
CA ILE A 188 1.43 -2.24 12.11
C ILE A 188 2.86 -2.73 12.30
N VAL A 189 3.86 -1.96 11.86
CA VAL A 189 5.26 -2.27 12.13
C VAL A 189 5.78 -1.40 13.26
N MET A 190 6.23 -2.04 14.33
CA MET A 190 6.85 -1.41 15.49
C MET A 190 8.36 -1.51 15.39
N ASP A 191 8.98 -0.51 14.80
CA ASP A 191 10.43 -0.41 14.66
C ASP A 191 11.13 -0.25 16.01
N GLY A 192 12.45 -0.46 16.04
CA GLY A 192 13.27 -0.26 17.23
C GLY A 192 14.35 -1.31 17.43
N ASN A 193 14.54 -2.23 16.50
CA ASN A 193 15.57 -3.27 16.58
C ASN A 193 15.57 -4.00 17.94
N PRO A 194 14.43 -4.56 18.37
CA PRO A 194 14.37 -5.17 19.70
C PRO A 194 15.39 -6.31 19.82
N ALA A 195 16.24 -6.26 20.84
CA ALA A 195 17.23 -7.31 21.12
C ALA A 195 16.56 -8.64 21.52
N SER A 196 15.32 -8.61 21.95
CA SER A 196 14.53 -9.80 22.23
C SER A 196 13.04 -9.55 22.09
N VAL A 197 12.29 -10.60 21.79
CA VAL A 197 10.83 -10.57 21.74
C VAL A 197 10.25 -11.74 22.55
N MET A 198 9.05 -11.50 23.09
CA MET A 198 8.25 -12.55 23.72
C MET A 198 7.32 -13.18 22.67
N ILE A 199 7.36 -14.49 22.54
CA ILE A 199 6.41 -15.26 21.76
C ILE A 199 5.43 -15.91 22.73
N PRO A 200 4.13 -15.62 22.66
CA PRO A 200 3.15 -16.28 23.52
C PRO A 200 3.09 -17.80 23.25
N ALA A 201 2.63 -18.57 24.25
CA ALA A 201 2.43 -20.01 24.07
C ALA A 201 1.48 -20.30 22.89
N GLU A 202 1.82 -21.28 22.09
CA GLU A 202 1.07 -21.68 20.89
C GLU A 202 0.73 -20.47 19.99
N ASP A 203 1.68 -19.54 19.81
CA ASP A 203 1.48 -18.34 18.99
C ASP A 203 2.77 -17.92 18.26
N VAL A 204 2.68 -16.85 17.51
CA VAL A 204 3.75 -16.24 16.71
C VAL A 204 3.96 -14.78 17.09
N THR A 205 5.18 -14.27 16.90
CA THR A 205 5.48 -12.84 16.97
C THR A 205 6.23 -12.45 15.70
N PRO A 206 5.51 -12.11 14.61
CA PRO A 206 6.14 -11.79 13.33
C PRO A 206 7.02 -10.56 13.43
N LEU A 207 8.14 -10.59 12.69
CA LEU A 207 9.09 -9.49 12.58
C LEU A 207 9.21 -9.10 11.10
N LEU A 208 9.34 -7.82 10.82
CA LEU A 208 9.79 -7.32 9.54
C LEU A 208 11.29 -7.02 9.63
N PHE A 209 12.09 -7.59 8.75
CA PHE A 209 13.51 -7.32 8.59
C PHE A 209 13.72 -6.54 7.29
N ARG A 210 14.35 -5.36 7.38
CA ARG A 210 14.63 -4.46 6.25
C ARG A 210 16.13 -4.32 6.05
N VAL A 211 16.51 -4.22 4.80
CA VAL A 211 17.87 -3.91 4.36
C VAL A 211 17.82 -2.65 3.49
N SER A 212 18.33 -1.55 4.02
CA SER A 212 18.43 -0.27 3.30
C SER A 212 19.84 -0.14 2.73
N VAL A 213 20.00 -0.28 1.42
CA VAL A 213 21.32 -0.23 0.77
C VAL A 213 21.76 1.21 0.58
N PRO A 214 22.81 1.69 1.25
CA PRO A 214 23.25 3.09 1.11
C PRO A 214 23.83 3.35 -0.28
N ARG A 215 23.72 4.59 -0.75
CA ARG A 215 24.30 5.01 -2.06
C ARG A 215 25.83 4.87 -2.12
N THR A 216 26.48 4.81 -0.96
CA THR A 216 27.91 4.60 -0.85
C THR A 216 28.33 3.12 -0.79
N ALA A 217 27.35 2.19 -0.87
CA ALA A 217 27.63 0.75 -0.84
C ALA A 217 28.49 0.34 -2.03
N VAL A 218 29.47 -0.51 -1.79
CA VAL A 218 30.22 -1.16 -2.87
C VAL A 218 29.33 -2.26 -3.44
N SER A 219 29.26 -2.35 -4.77
CA SER A 219 28.49 -3.41 -5.43
C SER A 219 29.15 -4.79 -5.22
N GLY A 220 28.32 -5.83 -5.24
CA GLY A 220 28.77 -7.22 -5.08
C GLY A 220 27.94 -7.99 -4.07
N ASP A 221 28.42 -9.19 -3.75
CA ASP A 221 27.70 -10.15 -2.90
C ASP A 221 28.14 -10.03 -1.45
N TYR A 222 27.16 -10.06 -0.57
CA TYR A 222 27.31 -9.96 0.88
C TYR A 222 26.52 -11.06 1.56
N GLU A 223 27.03 -11.53 2.69
CA GLU A 223 26.35 -12.47 3.55
C GLU A 223 26.27 -11.94 4.98
N GLY A 224 25.11 -12.18 5.62
CA GLY A 224 24.89 -11.90 7.04
C GLY A 224 24.07 -13.01 7.66
N VAL A 225 24.15 -13.15 8.99
CA VAL A 225 23.42 -14.19 9.72
C VAL A 225 22.56 -13.55 10.79
N ILE A 226 21.26 -13.86 10.77
CA ILE A 226 20.32 -13.56 11.84
C ILE A 226 20.27 -14.76 12.76
N THR A 227 20.55 -14.57 14.04
CA THR A 227 20.45 -15.58 15.07
C THR A 227 19.29 -15.30 15.99
N LEU A 228 18.39 -16.27 16.12
CA LEU A 228 17.30 -16.26 17.09
C LEU A 228 17.58 -17.36 18.12
N ALA A 229 17.63 -17.02 19.40
CA ALA A 229 18.02 -17.95 20.45
C ALA A 229 17.19 -17.80 21.73
N ASN A 230 17.01 -18.92 22.43
CA ASN A 230 16.54 -18.98 23.81
C ASN A 230 17.41 -19.95 24.62
N ALA A 231 17.02 -20.24 25.85
CA ALA A 231 17.76 -21.16 26.74
C ALA A 231 17.85 -22.61 26.18
N SER A 232 16.92 -23.02 25.32
CA SER A 232 16.82 -24.39 24.80
C SER A 232 17.55 -24.58 23.46
N GLY A 233 17.93 -23.49 22.77
CA GLY A 233 18.62 -23.61 21.49
C GLY A 233 18.64 -22.33 20.64
N LYS A 234 19.20 -22.47 19.45
CA LYS A 234 19.29 -21.37 18.47
C LYS A 234 18.82 -21.81 17.09
N LYS A 235 18.33 -20.84 16.33
CA LYS A 235 18.06 -20.94 14.89
C LYS A 235 18.82 -19.82 14.19
N SER A 236 19.44 -20.14 13.06
CA SER A 236 20.18 -19.17 12.24
C SER A 236 19.57 -19.09 10.86
N LEU A 237 19.43 -17.87 10.34
CA LEU A 237 19.01 -17.59 8.98
C LEU A 237 20.17 -16.87 8.27
N THR A 238 20.64 -17.42 7.19
CA THR A 238 21.60 -16.75 6.32
C THR A 238 20.87 -15.80 5.39
N VAL A 239 21.29 -14.55 5.38
CA VAL A 239 20.78 -13.52 4.46
C VAL A 239 21.86 -13.21 3.43
N LYS A 240 21.59 -13.54 2.17
CA LYS A 240 22.43 -13.20 1.03
C LYS A 240 21.89 -11.95 0.36
N LEU A 241 22.76 -10.96 0.19
CA LEU A 241 22.43 -9.69 -0.42
C LEU A 241 23.35 -9.44 -1.62
N HIS A 242 22.77 -9.33 -2.80
CA HIS A 242 23.45 -8.81 -3.98
C HIS A 242 23.19 -7.30 -4.10
N VAL A 243 24.24 -6.49 -4.07
CA VAL A 243 24.16 -5.04 -4.28
C VAL A 243 24.51 -4.72 -5.72
N TYR A 244 23.55 -4.24 -6.49
CA TYR A 244 23.74 -3.84 -7.88
C TYR A 244 24.73 -2.65 -8.02
N PRO A 245 25.46 -2.54 -9.14
CA PRO A 245 26.44 -1.47 -9.38
C PRO A 245 25.83 -0.14 -9.84
N PHE A 246 24.52 0.07 -9.63
CA PHE A 246 23.82 1.29 -10.01
C PHE A 246 22.99 1.84 -8.85
N ASP A 247 22.66 3.13 -8.94
CA ASP A 247 21.80 3.81 -7.98
C ASP A 247 20.36 3.80 -8.45
N LEU A 248 19.43 3.52 -7.55
CA LEU A 248 18.02 3.82 -7.76
C LEU A 248 17.84 5.35 -7.79
N PRO A 249 17.03 5.92 -8.72
CA PRO A 249 16.78 7.36 -8.74
C PRO A 249 16.32 7.88 -7.37
N GLU A 250 16.86 9.00 -6.96
CA GLU A 250 16.50 9.64 -5.69
C GLU A 250 15.09 10.24 -5.76
N ARG A 251 14.77 10.86 -6.90
CA ARG A 251 13.45 11.43 -7.19
C ARG A 251 12.58 10.41 -7.91
N ASN A 252 11.31 10.42 -7.60
CA ASN A 252 10.33 9.62 -8.34
C ASN A 252 10.19 10.14 -9.78
N SER A 253 10.02 9.22 -10.71
CA SER A 253 9.81 9.53 -12.14
C SER A 253 8.40 10.04 -12.44
N ILE A 254 7.44 9.74 -11.56
CA ILE A 254 6.04 10.19 -11.65
C ILE A 254 5.56 10.78 -10.32
N PRO A 255 4.52 11.62 -10.34
CA PRO A 255 3.86 12.09 -9.12
C PRO A 255 3.27 10.94 -8.30
N ILE A 256 3.63 10.92 -7.01
CA ILE A 256 3.02 10.09 -5.97
C ILE A 256 2.22 11.05 -5.07
N ALA A 257 1.00 11.37 -5.49
CA ALA A 257 0.16 12.40 -4.88
C ALA A 257 -0.67 11.82 -3.71
N PHE A 258 0.01 11.37 -2.66
CA PHE A 258 -0.61 10.80 -1.46
C PHE A 258 -0.70 11.86 -0.39
N SER A 259 -1.90 12.04 0.20
CA SER A 259 -2.11 13.10 1.18
C SER A 259 -1.89 12.62 2.61
N PHE A 260 -1.02 13.32 3.33
CA PHE A 260 -0.91 13.22 4.78
C PHE A 260 -1.51 14.47 5.43
N PHE A 261 -2.55 14.29 6.24
CA PHE A 261 -3.24 15.40 6.90
C PHE A 261 -2.55 15.74 8.21
N LYS A 262 -1.75 16.81 8.22
CA LYS A 262 -1.01 17.29 9.40
C LYS A 262 -1.92 17.67 10.57
N HIS A 263 -3.19 18.06 10.32
CA HIS A 263 -4.13 18.33 11.41
C HIS A 263 -4.52 17.07 12.20
N PHE A 264 -4.64 15.89 11.57
CA PHE A 264 -4.84 14.63 12.31
C PHE A 264 -3.63 14.30 13.20
N TYR A 265 -2.43 14.64 12.76
CA TYR A 265 -1.24 14.53 13.63
C TYR A 265 -1.34 15.48 14.83
N SER A 266 -1.76 16.72 14.61
CA SER A 266 -1.92 17.71 15.69
C SER A 266 -3.00 17.32 16.70
N ASP A 267 -4.07 16.65 16.27
CA ASP A 267 -5.11 16.11 17.17
C ASP A 267 -4.52 15.05 18.13
N TRP A 268 -3.51 14.31 17.69
CA TRP A 268 -2.84 13.30 18.52
C TRP A 268 -1.72 13.86 19.40
N PHE A 269 -0.96 14.81 18.91
CA PHE A 269 0.31 15.21 19.56
C PHE A 269 0.39 16.69 19.92
N GLY A 270 -0.64 17.48 19.66
CA GLY A 270 -0.67 18.92 19.84
C GLY A 270 -0.13 19.70 18.65
N SER A 271 0.09 20.98 18.82
CA SER A 271 0.56 21.86 17.75
C SER A 271 1.86 21.37 17.12
N LEU A 272 1.88 21.34 15.80
CA LEU A 272 3.03 20.86 15.03
C LEU A 272 4.23 21.80 15.21
N THR A 273 5.32 21.29 15.77
CA THR A 273 6.60 22.00 15.83
C THR A 273 7.41 21.81 14.55
N PRO A 274 8.41 22.67 14.25
CA PRO A 274 9.31 22.45 13.11
C PRO A 274 10.00 21.07 13.14
N GLU A 275 10.43 20.60 14.31
CA GLU A 275 11.06 19.29 14.47
C GLU A 275 10.09 18.15 14.13
N GLN A 276 8.85 18.25 14.59
CA GLN A 276 7.81 17.26 14.25
C GLN A 276 7.47 17.28 12.75
N ASN A 277 7.43 18.47 12.15
CA ASN A 277 7.24 18.59 10.70
C ASN A 277 8.40 17.93 9.94
N GLY A 278 9.63 18.15 10.38
CA GLY A 278 10.81 17.48 9.83
C GLY A 278 10.73 15.96 9.95
N LEU A 279 10.35 15.43 11.11
CA LEU A 279 10.15 14.00 11.32
C LEU A 279 9.09 13.40 10.37
N ILE A 280 7.96 14.09 10.18
CA ILE A 280 6.90 13.68 9.25
C ILE A 280 7.46 13.62 7.82
N ASN A 281 8.15 14.68 7.39
CA ASN A 281 8.69 14.77 6.03
C ASN A 281 9.75 13.69 5.77
N HIS A 282 10.70 13.49 6.68
CA HIS A 282 11.69 12.42 6.59
C HIS A 282 11.05 11.03 6.56
N PHE A 283 10.04 10.80 7.40
CA PHE A 283 9.31 9.53 7.40
C PHE A 283 8.65 9.28 6.03
N LEU A 284 7.87 10.22 5.52
CA LEU A 284 7.19 10.06 4.23
C LEU A 284 8.17 9.82 3.08
N LEU A 285 9.26 10.58 3.04
CA LEU A 285 10.30 10.45 2.02
C LEU A 285 11.06 9.12 2.10
N SER A 286 11.23 8.54 3.30
CA SER A 286 11.80 7.20 3.43
C SER A 286 10.92 6.10 2.78
N TYR A 287 9.64 6.43 2.52
CA TYR A 287 8.70 5.61 1.76
C TYR A 287 8.45 6.15 0.34
N ARG A 288 9.29 7.05 -0.15
CA ARG A 288 9.17 7.68 -1.48
C ARG A 288 7.86 8.44 -1.71
N ILE A 289 7.21 8.87 -0.63
CA ILE A 289 6.00 9.69 -0.67
C ILE A 289 6.40 11.15 -0.38
N PRO A 290 6.27 12.07 -1.34
CA PRO A 290 6.45 13.49 -1.06
C PRO A 290 5.49 13.96 0.04
N PRO A 291 5.90 14.85 0.97
CA PRO A 291 5.03 15.38 2.01
C PRO A 291 3.96 16.30 1.41
N ASN A 292 2.88 15.71 0.93
CA ASN A 292 1.83 16.37 0.16
C ASN A 292 0.48 16.33 0.88
N ASN A 293 -0.39 17.27 0.52
CA ASN A 293 -1.82 17.24 0.78
C ASN A 293 -2.54 17.85 -0.44
N ILE A 294 -3.14 17.01 -1.28
CA ILE A 294 -3.81 17.45 -2.50
C ILE A 294 -4.97 18.42 -2.23
N TYR A 295 -5.53 18.41 -1.02
CA TYR A 295 -6.62 19.31 -0.60
C TYR A 295 -6.12 20.59 0.09
N ALA A 296 -4.82 20.84 0.10
CA ALA A 296 -4.29 22.09 0.65
C ALA A 296 -4.69 23.26 -0.24
N GLY A 297 -5.16 24.36 0.38
CA GLY A 297 -5.52 25.58 -0.34
C GLY A 297 -4.32 26.40 -0.83
N THR A 298 -3.09 25.95 -0.55
CA THR A 298 -1.83 26.63 -0.86
C THR A 298 -0.80 25.62 -1.37
N LEU A 299 0.30 26.14 -1.94
CA LEU A 299 1.43 25.33 -2.40
C LEU A 299 1.90 24.35 -1.30
N THR A 300 1.93 23.07 -1.60
CA THR A 300 2.32 22.01 -0.68
C THR A 300 3.03 20.88 -1.42
N PRO A 301 4.24 20.46 -1.04
CA PRO A 301 5.09 21.08 0.01
C PRO A 301 5.56 22.51 -0.38
N SER A 302 6.04 23.28 0.60
CA SER A 302 6.55 24.64 0.38
C SER A 302 7.79 24.66 -0.51
N ILE A 303 8.21 25.84 -1.00
CA ILE A 303 9.42 25.97 -1.81
C ILE A 303 10.66 25.52 -1.03
N GLU A 304 10.74 25.91 0.25
CA GLU A 304 11.82 25.55 1.15
C GLU A 304 11.89 24.02 1.32
N GLU A 305 10.75 23.37 1.60
CA GLU A 305 10.67 21.91 1.71
C GLU A 305 11.05 21.21 0.38
N GLN A 306 10.62 21.75 -0.76
CA GLN A 306 10.98 21.20 -2.08
C GLN A 306 12.49 21.29 -2.34
N GLN A 307 13.14 22.37 -1.93
CA GLN A 307 14.59 22.56 -2.08
C GLN A 307 15.37 21.72 -1.08
N GLU A 308 14.98 21.75 0.21
CA GLU A 308 15.64 20.99 1.28
C GLU A 308 15.65 19.50 0.99
N PHE A 309 14.53 18.94 0.57
CA PHE A 309 14.35 17.52 0.33
C PHE A 309 14.49 17.10 -1.13
N ASN A 310 14.92 17.99 -2.01
CA ASN A 310 15.10 17.70 -3.43
C ASN A 310 13.84 17.13 -4.10
N LEU A 311 12.65 17.66 -3.76
CA LEU A 311 11.37 17.15 -4.25
C LEU A 311 11.10 17.60 -5.69
N ASN A 312 10.33 16.81 -6.42
CA ASN A 312 10.01 17.08 -7.81
C ASN A 312 8.52 17.17 -8.13
N PHE A 313 7.64 17.03 -7.13
CA PHE A 313 6.20 17.17 -7.32
C PHE A 313 5.53 17.86 -6.14
N ALA A 314 4.71 18.87 -6.43
CA ALA A 314 3.97 19.67 -5.46
C ALA A 314 2.59 20.04 -6.00
N THR A 315 1.57 20.16 -5.14
CA THR A 315 0.30 20.77 -5.52
C THR A 315 0.37 22.29 -5.34
N ALA A 316 -0.03 23.05 -6.35
CA ALA A 316 -0.15 24.52 -6.28
C ALA A 316 -1.30 24.95 -5.36
N GLY A 317 -2.25 24.05 -5.13
CA GLY A 317 -3.42 24.28 -4.30
C GLY A 317 -4.59 23.40 -4.72
N TYR A 318 -5.70 23.55 -4.00
CA TYR A 318 -6.96 22.87 -4.26
C TYR A 318 -8.08 23.85 -4.56
N LEU A 319 -8.80 23.64 -5.65
CA LEU A 319 -9.95 24.44 -6.06
C LEU A 319 -11.16 23.55 -6.34
N CYS A 320 -12.25 23.76 -5.63
CA CYS A 320 -13.50 23.04 -5.89
C CYS A 320 -14.73 23.94 -5.67
N PRO A 321 -14.87 25.05 -6.45
CA PRO A 321 -16.02 25.92 -6.33
C PRO A 321 -17.27 25.26 -6.94
N ALA A 322 -18.39 25.38 -6.22
CA ALA A 322 -19.65 24.82 -6.67
C ALA A 322 -20.31 25.60 -7.83
N LYS A 323 -19.88 26.87 -8.06
CA LYS A 323 -20.46 27.76 -9.08
C LYS A 323 -19.43 28.79 -9.55
N PRO A 324 -19.64 29.43 -10.71
CA PRO A 324 -18.78 30.49 -11.22
C PRO A 324 -18.52 31.62 -10.22
N TYR A 325 -17.34 32.23 -10.30
CA TYR A 325 -16.95 33.35 -9.46
C TYR A 325 -17.41 34.70 -10.07
N THR A 326 -17.60 35.69 -9.21
CA THR A 326 -17.65 37.10 -9.66
C THR A 326 -16.30 37.50 -10.21
N MET A 327 -16.26 38.53 -11.06
CA MET A 327 -15.01 39.06 -11.63
C MET A 327 -14.02 39.49 -10.54
N GLU A 328 -14.50 40.12 -9.46
CA GLU A 328 -13.70 40.52 -8.32
C GLU A 328 -13.00 39.32 -7.68
N LYS A 329 -13.79 38.26 -7.40
CA LYS A 329 -13.26 37.02 -6.80
C LYS A 329 -12.29 36.30 -7.73
N LEU A 330 -12.54 36.35 -9.03
CA LEU A 330 -11.67 35.73 -10.03
C LEU A 330 -10.33 36.48 -10.12
N ASN A 331 -10.35 37.81 -10.15
CA ASN A 331 -9.15 38.64 -10.12
C ASN A 331 -8.34 38.39 -8.82
N SER A 332 -9.01 38.34 -7.67
CA SER A 332 -8.37 38.03 -6.39
C SER A 332 -7.70 36.63 -6.39
N LEU A 333 -8.34 35.66 -7.02
CA LEU A 333 -7.77 34.31 -7.17
C LEU A 333 -6.49 34.35 -8.01
N VAL A 334 -6.53 35.02 -9.17
CA VAL A 334 -5.35 35.18 -10.07
C VAL A 334 -4.19 35.83 -9.33
N GLU A 335 -4.46 36.93 -8.60
CA GLU A 335 -3.41 37.61 -7.82
C GLU A 335 -2.83 36.72 -6.72
N THR A 336 -3.67 35.88 -6.07
CA THR A 336 -3.22 34.92 -5.07
C THR A 336 -2.28 33.89 -5.69
N PHE A 337 -2.67 33.32 -6.82
CA PHE A 337 -1.82 32.36 -7.55
C PHE A 337 -0.53 33.03 -8.06
N ARG A 338 -0.60 34.24 -8.58
CA ARG A 338 0.58 34.99 -9.05
C ARG A 338 1.59 35.17 -7.91
N LYS A 339 1.11 35.56 -6.72
CA LYS A 339 1.97 35.70 -5.54
C LYS A 339 2.62 34.40 -5.08
N SER A 340 1.89 33.28 -5.13
CA SER A 340 2.41 31.99 -4.67
C SER A 340 3.28 31.27 -5.72
N LEU A 341 3.00 31.46 -7.02
CA LEU A 341 3.67 30.73 -8.09
C LEU A 341 4.91 31.44 -8.64
N LYS A 342 4.98 32.79 -8.58
CA LYS A 342 6.15 33.51 -9.04
C LYS A 342 7.46 33.08 -8.34
N PRO A 343 7.52 32.96 -7.01
CA PRO A 343 8.71 32.44 -6.33
C PRO A 343 9.07 31.00 -6.75
N LEU A 344 8.06 30.19 -7.10
CA LEU A 344 8.24 28.81 -7.56
C LEU A 344 8.90 28.78 -8.96
N GLU A 345 8.48 29.68 -9.87
CA GLU A 345 9.10 29.85 -11.19
C GLU A 345 10.55 30.31 -11.06
N GLU A 346 10.80 31.32 -10.21
CA GLU A 346 12.14 31.84 -9.92
C GLU A 346 13.07 30.77 -9.33
N ALA A 347 12.53 29.83 -8.54
CA ALA A 347 13.26 28.69 -7.99
C ALA A 347 13.45 27.55 -9.01
N GLY A 348 12.89 27.62 -10.22
CA GLY A 348 12.96 26.56 -11.24
C GLY A 348 12.12 25.31 -10.94
N LEU A 349 11.16 25.40 -10.03
CA LEU A 349 10.32 24.28 -9.56
C LEU A 349 8.97 24.17 -10.30
N ALA A 350 8.62 25.16 -11.13
CA ALA A 350 7.34 25.24 -11.84
C ALA A 350 6.97 23.95 -12.61
N LYS A 351 7.94 23.35 -13.31
CA LYS A 351 7.74 22.14 -14.15
C LYS A 351 7.27 20.88 -13.40
N HIS A 352 7.35 20.89 -12.08
CA HIS A 352 7.00 19.79 -11.20
C HIS A 352 5.76 20.08 -10.35
N THR A 353 5.04 21.14 -10.68
CA THR A 353 3.88 21.59 -9.91
C THR A 353 2.60 21.36 -10.70
N TYR A 354 1.52 20.98 -10.01
CA TYR A 354 0.18 20.79 -10.58
C TYR A 354 -0.88 21.46 -9.71
N LEU A 355 -2.02 21.77 -10.30
CA LEU A 355 -3.21 22.23 -9.60
C LEU A 355 -4.22 21.09 -9.51
N TYR A 356 -4.64 20.73 -8.29
CA TYR A 356 -5.74 19.79 -8.08
C TYR A 356 -7.06 20.53 -8.00
N SER A 357 -8.06 20.16 -8.80
CA SER A 357 -9.29 20.95 -8.87
C SER A 357 -10.53 20.14 -9.27
N PHE A 358 -11.68 20.60 -8.78
CA PHE A 358 -13.00 20.05 -9.09
C PHE A 358 -13.13 18.55 -8.81
N ASP A 359 -12.74 18.15 -7.61
CA ASP A 359 -12.75 16.76 -7.15
C ASP A 359 -14.06 16.05 -7.46
N GLU A 360 -13.97 14.91 -8.17
CA GLU A 360 -15.10 14.03 -8.53
C GLU A 360 -16.32 14.77 -9.14
N ILE A 361 -16.10 15.77 -9.96
CA ILE A 361 -17.15 16.63 -10.55
C ILE A 361 -18.23 15.81 -11.29
N SER A 362 -17.90 14.64 -11.81
CA SER A 362 -18.83 13.71 -12.46
C SER A 362 -19.79 13.00 -11.49
N CYS A 363 -19.46 13.00 -10.19
CA CYS A 363 -20.27 12.36 -9.14
C CYS A 363 -21.32 13.30 -8.52
N LEU A 364 -21.33 14.56 -8.92
CA LEU A 364 -22.32 15.53 -8.44
C LEU A 364 -23.71 15.24 -9.04
N GLU A 365 -24.76 15.62 -8.33
CA GLU A 365 -26.14 15.61 -8.86
C GLU A 365 -26.22 16.48 -10.13
N PRO A 366 -27.05 16.13 -11.13
CA PRO A 366 -27.02 16.78 -12.46
C PRO A 366 -27.08 18.32 -12.44
N GLU A 367 -27.92 18.91 -11.59
CA GLU A 367 -28.06 20.36 -11.47
C GLU A 367 -26.76 21.02 -10.93
N ARG A 368 -26.16 20.41 -9.93
CA ARG A 368 -24.86 20.84 -9.36
C ARG A 368 -23.70 20.58 -10.30
N GLN A 369 -23.80 19.54 -11.11
CA GLN A 369 -22.79 19.21 -12.11
C GLN A 369 -22.70 20.29 -13.20
N GLU A 370 -23.84 20.78 -13.70
CA GLU A 370 -23.88 21.86 -14.72
C GLU A 370 -23.27 23.16 -14.20
N GLU A 371 -23.61 23.57 -12.97
CA GLU A 371 -22.98 24.73 -12.31
C GLU A 371 -21.47 24.51 -12.10
N GLY A 372 -21.06 23.32 -11.69
CA GLY A 372 -19.65 22.95 -11.53
C GLY A 372 -18.88 23.01 -12.86
N PHE A 373 -19.47 22.53 -13.96
CA PHE A 373 -18.88 22.62 -15.30
C PHE A 373 -18.73 24.07 -15.75
N ALA A 374 -19.72 24.91 -15.50
CA ALA A 374 -19.63 26.35 -15.80
C ALA A 374 -18.52 27.02 -14.97
N ALA A 375 -18.40 26.67 -13.69
CA ALA A 375 -17.32 27.16 -12.83
C ALA A 375 -15.95 26.68 -13.33
N ALA A 376 -15.81 25.42 -13.71
CA ALA A 376 -14.57 24.86 -14.25
C ALA A 376 -14.13 25.62 -15.52
N ARG A 377 -15.03 25.76 -16.49
CA ARG A 377 -14.74 26.52 -17.73
C ARG A 377 -14.29 27.94 -17.44
N GLN A 378 -15.00 28.67 -16.58
CA GLN A 378 -14.64 30.04 -16.25
C GLN A 378 -13.29 30.15 -15.55
N ILE A 379 -13.14 29.43 -14.43
CA ILE A 379 -12.01 29.61 -13.50
C ILE A 379 -10.74 29.03 -14.10
N LEU A 380 -10.81 27.79 -14.60
CA LEU A 380 -9.64 27.14 -15.18
C LEU A 380 -9.25 27.75 -16.53
N GLY A 381 -10.22 28.27 -17.30
CA GLY A 381 -9.95 29.01 -18.52
C GLY A 381 -9.09 30.26 -18.27
N VAL A 382 -9.41 31.03 -17.22
CA VAL A 382 -8.59 32.16 -16.80
C VAL A 382 -7.22 31.72 -16.29
N LEU A 383 -7.19 30.74 -15.39
CA LEU A 383 -5.92 30.22 -14.86
C LEU A 383 -5.02 29.63 -15.95
N LYS A 384 -5.60 29.05 -17.01
CA LYS A 384 -4.85 28.55 -18.17
C LYS A 384 -4.19 29.68 -18.98
N GLN A 385 -4.85 30.80 -19.13
CA GLN A 385 -4.29 31.97 -19.80
C GLN A 385 -3.16 32.59 -18.98
N GLU A 386 -3.34 32.72 -17.67
CA GLU A 386 -2.37 33.34 -16.78
C GLU A 386 -1.16 32.42 -16.45
N PHE A 387 -1.41 31.10 -16.31
CA PHE A 387 -0.40 30.11 -15.94
C PHE A 387 -0.45 28.90 -16.89
N PRO A 388 -0.07 29.05 -18.18
CA PRO A 388 -0.20 28.00 -19.19
C PRO A 388 0.67 26.77 -18.91
N TRP A 389 1.71 26.93 -18.10
CA TRP A 389 2.62 25.85 -17.68
C TRP A 389 2.10 25.00 -16.53
N LEU A 390 1.04 25.46 -15.80
CA LEU A 390 0.51 24.77 -14.63
C LEU A 390 -0.53 23.72 -15.05
N PRO A 391 -0.22 22.40 -15.00
CA PRO A 391 -1.18 21.37 -15.37
C PRO A 391 -2.29 21.24 -14.32
N ARG A 392 -3.51 21.05 -14.79
CA ARG A 392 -4.73 20.92 -13.99
C ARG A 392 -5.16 19.47 -13.97
N VAL A 393 -5.28 18.93 -12.76
CA VAL A 393 -5.64 17.53 -12.48
C VAL A 393 -7.08 17.46 -11.98
N GLN A 394 -7.84 16.49 -12.48
CA GLN A 394 -9.23 16.25 -12.09
C GLN A 394 -9.50 14.76 -11.89
N THR A 395 -10.22 14.41 -10.82
CA THR A 395 -10.55 13.03 -10.45
C THR A 395 -11.86 12.55 -11.09
N SER A 396 -11.84 12.28 -12.38
CA SER A 396 -12.87 11.52 -13.10
C SER A 396 -12.33 10.93 -14.41
N ALA A 397 -13.15 10.13 -15.07
CA ALA A 397 -12.97 9.82 -16.49
C ALA A 397 -13.07 11.12 -17.32
N PRO A 398 -12.42 11.18 -18.50
CA PRO A 398 -12.51 12.35 -19.37
C PRO A 398 -13.95 12.72 -19.72
N ILE A 399 -14.28 14.00 -19.51
CA ILE A 399 -15.59 14.59 -19.80
C ILE A 399 -15.44 15.45 -21.06
N ALA A 400 -16.22 15.14 -22.10
CA ALA A 400 -16.07 15.76 -23.44
C ALA A 400 -16.13 17.30 -23.39
N GLU A 401 -17.04 17.85 -22.57
CA GLU A 401 -17.29 19.29 -22.41
C GLU A 401 -16.19 20.04 -21.64
N LEU A 402 -15.26 19.30 -21.01
CA LEU A 402 -14.20 19.86 -20.17
C LEU A 402 -12.79 19.44 -20.60
N LEU A 403 -12.64 18.80 -21.78
CA LEU A 403 -11.33 18.35 -22.26
C LEU A 403 -10.31 19.47 -22.44
N SER A 404 -10.78 20.71 -22.73
CA SER A 404 -9.92 21.87 -22.85
C SER A 404 -9.48 22.47 -21.51
N GLU A 405 -10.17 22.15 -20.42
CA GLU A 405 -9.96 22.77 -19.12
C GLU A 405 -8.96 22.00 -18.25
N PHE A 406 -8.87 20.69 -18.46
CA PHE A 406 -7.99 19.82 -17.69
C PHE A 406 -6.88 19.24 -18.57
N ASP A 407 -5.68 19.14 -18.02
CA ASP A 407 -4.52 18.58 -18.71
C ASP A 407 -4.29 17.13 -18.34
N ILE A 408 -4.76 16.73 -17.14
CA ILE A 408 -4.57 15.41 -16.58
C ILE A 408 -5.90 14.91 -16.01
N TRP A 409 -6.34 13.75 -16.47
CA TRP A 409 -7.53 13.06 -15.99
C TRP A 409 -7.13 11.92 -15.08
N CYS A 410 -7.76 11.83 -13.90
CA CYS A 410 -7.43 10.89 -12.86
C CYS A 410 -8.65 10.04 -12.49
N PRO A 411 -9.06 9.06 -13.32
CA PRO A 411 -10.12 8.13 -12.99
C PRO A 411 -9.67 7.07 -11.97
N THR A 412 -10.62 6.32 -11.43
CA THR A 412 -10.36 5.14 -10.63
C THR A 412 -9.71 4.01 -11.46
N PHE A 413 -9.03 3.06 -10.79
CA PHE A 413 -8.27 1.99 -11.46
C PHE A 413 -9.11 1.19 -12.48
N ASP A 414 -10.38 0.94 -12.21
CA ASP A 414 -11.29 0.17 -13.07
C ASP A 414 -11.59 0.84 -14.42
N TYR A 415 -11.38 2.15 -14.54
CA TYR A 415 -11.43 2.81 -15.85
C TYR A 415 -10.43 2.19 -16.84
N PHE A 416 -9.34 1.63 -16.34
CA PHE A 416 -8.31 0.96 -17.13
C PHE A 416 -8.58 -0.54 -17.35
N ASP A 417 -9.78 -1.02 -17.08
CA ASP A 417 -10.18 -2.36 -17.45
C ASP A 417 -9.99 -2.58 -18.97
N PRO A 418 -9.46 -3.74 -19.40
CA PRO A 418 -9.26 -4.04 -20.81
C PRO A 418 -10.52 -3.92 -21.68
N SER A 419 -11.69 -4.06 -21.09
CA SER A 419 -12.97 -3.90 -21.81
C SER A 419 -13.34 -2.44 -22.12
N ASN A 420 -12.70 -1.47 -21.45
CA ASN A 420 -12.96 -0.05 -21.68
C ASN A 420 -12.15 0.47 -22.88
N GLN A 421 -12.76 0.50 -24.07
CA GLN A 421 -12.12 0.98 -25.29
C GLN A 421 -11.82 2.50 -25.25
N ALA A 422 -12.66 3.29 -24.60
CA ALA A 422 -12.53 4.75 -24.57
C ALA A 422 -11.16 5.21 -24.03
N ARG A 423 -10.59 4.49 -23.05
CA ARG A 423 -9.27 4.82 -22.50
C ARG A 423 -8.17 4.84 -23.56
N TYR A 424 -8.18 3.86 -24.48
CA TYR A 424 -7.19 3.76 -25.56
C TYR A 424 -7.32 4.90 -26.55
N ASP A 425 -8.57 5.30 -26.85
CA ASP A 425 -8.84 6.38 -27.78
C ASP A 425 -8.39 7.73 -27.21
N PHE A 426 -8.56 7.96 -25.91
CA PHE A 426 -8.04 9.17 -25.24
C PHE A 426 -6.52 9.15 -25.14
N GLN A 427 -5.89 8.00 -24.79
CA GLN A 427 -4.44 7.89 -24.76
C GLN A 427 -3.81 8.16 -26.14
N LYS A 428 -4.42 7.64 -27.24
CA LYS A 428 -3.98 7.93 -28.62
C LYS A 428 -4.08 9.41 -28.98
N LYS A 429 -5.03 10.14 -28.40
CA LYS A 429 -5.17 11.62 -28.55
C LYS A 429 -4.17 12.41 -27.69
N GLY A 430 -3.30 11.74 -26.93
CA GLY A 430 -2.30 12.37 -26.09
C GLY A 430 -2.83 12.88 -24.75
N ILE A 431 -4.03 12.48 -24.35
CA ILE A 431 -4.57 12.80 -23.02
C ILE A 431 -3.72 12.09 -21.97
N LYS A 432 -3.24 12.85 -20.97
CA LYS A 432 -2.47 12.33 -19.84
C LYS A 432 -3.40 11.78 -18.78
N PHE A 433 -2.98 10.67 -18.19
CA PHE A 433 -3.73 10.01 -17.14
C PHE A 433 -2.91 9.82 -15.88
N TRP A 434 -3.48 10.24 -14.77
CA TRP A 434 -3.22 9.64 -13.46
C TRP A 434 -4.32 8.64 -13.17
N TRP A 435 -4.23 7.97 -12.03
CA TRP A 435 -5.29 7.16 -11.50
C TRP A 435 -5.31 7.14 -9.97
N TYR A 436 -6.42 6.74 -9.40
CA TYR A 436 -6.57 6.68 -7.96
C TYR A 436 -7.46 5.50 -7.52
N SER A 437 -7.46 5.24 -6.19
CA SER A 437 -8.47 4.44 -5.50
C SER A 437 -8.97 5.17 -4.26
N ALA A 438 -10.20 4.87 -3.88
CA ALA A 438 -10.83 5.35 -2.65
C ALA A 438 -11.65 4.20 -2.03
N ASP A 439 -12.97 4.36 -1.89
CA ASP A 439 -13.90 3.28 -1.53
C ASP A 439 -14.12 2.26 -2.67
N GLY A 440 -13.65 2.57 -3.84
CA GLY A 440 -13.55 1.75 -5.05
C GLY A 440 -12.22 1.97 -5.79
N PRO A 441 -11.97 1.16 -6.83
CA PRO A 441 -12.71 -0.04 -7.16
C PRO A 441 -12.45 -1.16 -6.15
N GLN A 442 -13.43 -2.06 -6.01
CA GLN A 442 -13.29 -3.25 -5.17
C GLN A 442 -12.81 -4.44 -6.01
N LYS A 443 -12.62 -5.61 -5.37
CA LYS A 443 -12.25 -6.84 -6.08
C LYS A 443 -13.10 -7.02 -7.35
N PRO A 444 -12.48 -7.43 -8.49
CA PRO A 444 -11.14 -8.05 -8.61
C PRO A 444 -9.96 -7.08 -8.75
N TYR A 445 -10.17 -5.78 -8.65
CA TYR A 445 -9.11 -4.77 -8.76
C TYR A 445 -8.28 -4.68 -7.46
N PRO A 446 -6.98 -4.33 -7.55
CA PRO A 446 -6.18 -4.07 -6.35
C PRO A 446 -6.65 -2.82 -5.63
N ASN A 447 -6.44 -2.75 -4.30
CA ASN A 447 -6.69 -1.56 -3.49
C ASN A 447 -5.84 -1.64 -2.20
N PHE A 448 -5.81 -0.54 -1.44
CA PHE A 448 -5.05 -0.42 -0.19
C PHE A 448 -5.85 -0.87 1.06
N PHE A 449 -6.91 -1.64 0.92
CA PHE A 449 -7.71 -2.10 2.06
C PHE A 449 -6.97 -3.13 2.91
N LEU A 450 -7.19 -3.08 4.23
CA LEU A 450 -6.58 -4.00 5.19
C LEU A 450 -6.87 -5.47 4.87
N GLY A 451 -8.06 -5.78 4.35
CA GLY A 451 -8.47 -7.14 4.00
C GLY A 451 -8.01 -7.64 2.63
N TYR A 452 -7.25 -6.85 1.89
CA TYR A 452 -6.72 -7.21 0.57
C TYR A 452 -5.33 -7.85 0.70
N PRO A 453 -4.85 -8.59 -0.30
CA PRO A 453 -3.47 -9.07 -0.31
C PRO A 453 -2.49 -7.90 -0.14
N LEU A 454 -1.47 -8.07 0.69
CA LEU A 454 -0.43 -7.03 0.86
C LEU A 454 0.24 -6.68 -0.47
N LEU A 455 0.39 -7.69 -1.35
CA LEU A 455 0.93 -7.52 -2.69
C LEU A 455 0.16 -6.48 -3.53
N ASP A 456 -1.13 -6.25 -3.24
CA ASP A 456 -1.94 -5.25 -3.98
C ASP A 456 -1.26 -3.87 -3.94
N SER A 457 -0.72 -3.47 -2.79
CA SER A 457 -0.01 -2.20 -2.63
C SER A 457 1.28 -2.10 -3.46
N ARG A 458 1.98 -3.21 -3.73
CA ARG A 458 3.18 -3.26 -4.58
C ARG A 458 2.81 -3.34 -6.07
N VAL A 459 1.92 -4.25 -6.43
CA VAL A 459 1.58 -4.53 -7.84
C VAL A 459 0.88 -3.36 -8.54
N ILE A 460 0.20 -2.48 -7.80
CA ILE A 460 -0.40 -1.24 -8.34
C ILE A 460 0.65 -0.44 -9.12
N MET A 461 1.89 -0.33 -8.64
CA MET A 461 2.93 0.43 -9.31
C MET A 461 3.44 -0.26 -10.58
N THR A 462 3.54 -1.59 -10.58
CA THR A 462 3.78 -2.36 -11.81
C THR A 462 2.67 -2.15 -12.84
N MET A 463 1.41 -2.13 -12.40
CA MET A 463 0.26 -1.86 -13.28
C MET A 463 0.24 -0.40 -13.76
N THR A 464 0.71 0.55 -12.94
CA THR A 464 0.95 1.96 -13.33
C THR A 464 1.88 2.01 -14.54
N TYR A 465 2.97 1.26 -14.50
CA TYR A 465 3.90 1.15 -15.62
C TYR A 465 3.26 0.47 -16.86
N MET A 466 2.58 -0.68 -16.67
CA MET A 466 1.94 -1.44 -17.75
C MET A 466 0.89 -0.60 -18.52
N ASN A 467 0.12 0.22 -17.82
CA ASN A 467 -0.95 1.03 -18.41
C ASN A 467 -0.48 2.42 -18.85
N LYS A 468 0.83 2.74 -18.75
CA LYS A 468 1.43 4.04 -19.12
C LYS A 468 0.73 5.20 -18.42
N ILE A 469 0.59 5.09 -17.12
CA ILE A 469 -0.04 6.08 -16.26
C ILE A 469 1.03 7.07 -15.79
N ASP A 470 0.71 8.37 -15.87
CA ASP A 470 1.64 9.47 -15.62
C ASP A 470 1.69 9.91 -14.15
N GLY A 471 0.91 9.31 -13.26
CA GLY A 471 0.91 9.60 -11.82
C GLY A 471 -0.13 8.78 -11.05
N ILE A 472 0.04 8.71 -9.74
CA ILE A 472 -0.88 8.04 -8.84
C ILE A 472 -1.31 8.97 -7.72
N LEU A 473 -2.60 8.95 -7.41
CA LEU A 473 -3.19 9.74 -6.35
C LEU A 473 -3.83 8.83 -5.29
N TYR A 474 -3.66 9.20 -4.01
CA TYR A 474 -4.42 8.61 -2.92
C TYR A 474 -4.84 9.69 -1.93
N TRP A 475 -6.14 9.82 -1.73
CA TRP A 475 -6.77 10.94 -1.05
C TRP A 475 -6.30 11.16 0.39
N CYS A 476 -5.94 10.10 1.13
CA CYS A 476 -5.45 10.18 2.51
C CYS A 476 -4.67 8.93 2.90
N ILE A 477 -3.67 9.05 3.78
CA ILE A 477 -2.93 7.91 4.34
C ILE A 477 -2.99 7.82 5.87
N ASN A 478 -3.65 8.77 6.56
CA ASN A 478 -3.78 8.79 8.03
C ASN A 478 -5.22 9.12 8.50
N ARG A 479 -6.24 8.78 7.73
CA ARG A 479 -7.66 9.12 8.02
C ARG A 479 -8.18 8.49 9.31
N GLU A 480 -7.81 7.26 9.60
CA GLU A 480 -8.28 6.55 10.79
C GLU A 480 -7.77 7.16 12.10
N TRP A 481 -6.76 8.04 12.05
CA TRP A 481 -6.31 8.76 13.24
C TRP A 481 -7.43 9.59 13.87
N ALA A 482 -8.27 10.23 13.06
CA ALA A 482 -9.42 10.99 13.54
C ALA A 482 -10.45 10.11 14.25
N THR A 483 -10.72 8.91 13.73
CA THR A 483 -11.72 7.98 14.29
C THR A 483 -11.22 7.23 15.53
N ASN A 484 -9.92 7.22 15.77
CA ASN A 484 -9.28 6.51 16.89
C ASN A 484 -8.82 7.41 18.04
N LEU A 485 -9.14 8.71 18.03
CA LEU A 485 -8.76 9.65 19.10
C LEU A 485 -9.21 9.20 20.50
N SER A 486 -10.38 8.59 20.62
CA SER A 486 -10.89 8.06 21.87
C SER A 486 -10.05 6.92 22.47
N ASN A 487 -9.25 6.25 21.64
CA ASN A 487 -8.38 5.14 22.04
C ASN A 487 -6.90 5.54 22.18
N LYS A 488 -6.60 6.84 22.04
CA LYS A 488 -5.23 7.37 21.97
C LYS A 488 -4.29 6.82 23.03
N ALA A 489 -4.64 6.92 24.31
CA ALA A 489 -3.78 6.49 25.41
C ALA A 489 -3.46 4.98 25.33
N ALA A 490 -4.48 4.15 25.19
CA ALA A 490 -4.31 2.69 25.10
C ALA A 490 -3.51 2.27 23.87
N PHE A 491 -3.72 2.96 22.74
CA PHE A 491 -3.01 2.64 21.51
C PHE A 491 -1.53 3.04 21.57
N LEU A 492 -1.20 4.21 22.07
CA LEU A 492 0.19 4.67 22.21
C LEU A 492 0.99 3.79 23.17
N GLU A 493 0.36 3.35 24.27
CA GLU A 493 1.02 2.50 25.27
C GLU A 493 1.16 1.04 24.82
N LYS A 494 0.07 0.43 24.31
CA LYS A 494 -0.02 -1.04 24.11
C LYS A 494 -0.18 -1.45 22.64
N CYS A 495 -0.27 -0.48 21.72
CA CYS A 495 -0.59 -0.74 20.31
C CYS A 495 -1.87 -1.61 20.15
N SER A 496 -2.90 -1.30 20.97
CA SER A 496 -4.14 -2.08 21.01
C SER A 496 -5.38 -1.20 20.86
N GLY A 497 -6.50 -1.79 20.44
CA GLY A 497 -7.77 -1.09 20.33
C GLY A 497 -7.94 -0.23 19.09
N TRP A 498 -7.06 -0.35 18.09
CA TRP A 498 -7.25 0.34 16.81
C TRP A 498 -8.49 -0.16 16.08
N LYS A 499 -9.31 0.77 15.63
CA LYS A 499 -10.53 0.51 14.86
C LYS A 499 -10.25 0.82 13.39
N PRO A 500 -10.05 -0.19 12.53
CA PRO A 500 -9.64 0.02 11.13
C PRO A 500 -10.81 0.37 10.21
N SER A 501 -12.02 0.55 10.76
CA SER A 501 -13.23 0.71 9.96
C SER A 501 -13.62 2.17 9.83
N ILE A 502 -13.80 2.61 8.58
CA ILE A 502 -14.43 3.88 8.25
C ILE A 502 -15.80 3.59 7.64
N ILE A 503 -16.83 4.25 8.14
CA ILE A 503 -18.13 4.31 7.47
C ILE A 503 -17.99 5.36 6.37
N SER A 504 -18.23 4.95 5.12
CA SER A 504 -18.23 5.91 4.01
C SER A 504 -19.36 6.92 4.19
N PRO A 505 -19.08 8.22 4.37
CA PRO A 505 -20.13 9.24 4.53
C PRO A 505 -20.89 9.49 3.22
N PHE A 506 -20.38 9.01 2.09
CA PHE A 506 -20.93 9.24 0.75
C PHE A 506 -21.86 8.11 0.28
N SER A 507 -21.99 7.04 1.05
CA SER A 507 -22.85 5.91 0.70
C SER A 507 -24.16 5.96 1.47
N LYS A 508 -25.30 5.85 0.77
CA LYS A 508 -26.61 5.62 1.39
C LYS A 508 -26.69 4.29 2.17
N GLN A 509 -25.74 3.39 1.94
CA GLN A 509 -25.52 2.15 2.71
C GLN A 509 -24.26 2.31 3.54
N GLU A 510 -24.31 1.89 4.81
CA GLU A 510 -23.12 1.83 5.66
C GLU A 510 -22.08 0.89 5.03
N LYS A 511 -21.12 1.46 4.29
CA LYS A 511 -19.96 0.71 3.78
C LYS A 511 -18.86 0.76 4.83
N MET A 512 -18.54 -0.40 5.38
CA MET A 512 -17.39 -0.56 6.27
C MET A 512 -16.15 -0.85 5.42
N LEU A 513 -15.19 0.06 5.44
CA LEU A 513 -13.99 0.02 4.59
C LEU A 513 -12.75 -0.05 5.49
N ASN A 514 -12.36 -1.27 5.86
CA ASN A 514 -11.22 -1.50 6.77
C ASN A 514 -9.90 -1.03 6.14
N GLY A 515 -9.26 -0.05 6.77
CA GLY A 515 -7.96 0.47 6.34
C GLY A 515 -8.00 1.46 5.17
N MET A 516 -9.19 1.89 4.73
CA MET A 516 -9.32 2.92 3.69
C MET A 516 -8.74 4.25 4.18
N GLY A 517 -7.91 4.89 3.35
CA GLY A 517 -7.29 6.16 3.70
C GLY A 517 -6.31 6.07 4.87
N ASN A 518 -5.78 4.88 5.19
CA ASN A 518 -4.88 4.69 6.31
C ASN A 518 -3.76 3.69 6.00
N LEU A 519 -2.54 4.20 5.86
CA LEU A 519 -1.32 3.41 5.62
C LEU A 519 -0.30 3.60 6.74
N VAL A 520 -0.57 4.49 7.69
CA VAL A 520 0.34 4.83 8.79
C VAL A 520 -0.41 4.91 10.11
N TYR A 521 0.31 4.70 11.20
CA TYR A 521 -0.21 4.69 12.56
C TYR A 521 0.56 5.64 13.47
N PRO A 522 -0.08 6.25 14.48
CA PRO A 522 0.62 7.07 15.46
C PRO A 522 1.45 6.19 16.40
N GLY A 523 2.63 6.66 16.79
CA GLY A 523 3.49 6.01 17.77
C GLY A 523 3.82 6.93 18.94
N PRO A 524 4.37 6.41 20.05
CA PRO A 524 4.73 7.21 21.22
C PRO A 524 5.75 8.30 20.86
N GLY A 525 5.65 9.45 21.52
CA GLY A 525 6.57 10.56 21.28
C GLY A 525 6.40 11.26 19.93
N GLY A 526 5.29 11.05 19.23
CA GLY A 526 5.01 11.67 17.92
C GLY A 526 5.65 10.96 16.72
N ILE A 527 6.27 9.78 16.90
CA ILE A 527 6.75 9.00 15.77
C ILE A 527 5.58 8.46 14.93
N ILE A 528 5.84 8.22 13.68
CA ILE A 528 4.89 7.58 12.74
C ILE A 528 5.33 6.14 12.55
N ARG A 529 4.39 5.20 12.67
CA ARG A 529 4.62 3.78 12.41
C ARG A 529 4.08 3.42 11.04
N PRO A 530 4.86 2.72 10.21
CA PRO A 530 4.38 2.25 8.92
C PRO A 530 3.43 1.06 9.07
N SER A 531 2.64 0.84 8.03
CA SER A 531 1.94 -0.43 7.82
C SER A 531 2.73 -1.33 6.89
N LEU A 532 2.44 -2.65 6.90
CA LEU A 532 2.94 -3.57 5.88
C LEU A 532 2.47 -3.18 4.47
N ARG A 533 1.31 -2.55 4.35
CA ARG A 533 0.81 -2.01 3.07
C ARG A 533 1.70 -0.88 2.56
N LEU A 534 2.16 0.00 3.45
CA LEU A 534 3.09 1.08 3.11
C LEU A 534 4.47 0.53 2.71
N GLU A 535 4.97 -0.52 3.38
CA GLU A 535 6.21 -1.21 2.99
C GLU A 535 6.11 -1.73 1.54
N ASN A 536 5.01 -2.42 1.23
CA ASN A 536 4.76 -2.95 -0.12
C ASN A 536 4.57 -1.83 -1.16
N LEU A 537 4.00 -0.69 -0.78
CA LEU A 537 3.87 0.46 -1.67
C LEU A 537 5.25 1.05 -2.01
N ARG A 538 6.15 1.21 -1.01
CA ARG A 538 7.53 1.65 -1.26
C ARG A 538 8.22 0.72 -2.24
N ASP A 539 8.19 -0.60 -1.97
CA ASP A 539 8.80 -1.60 -2.86
C ASP A 539 8.21 -1.51 -4.27
N GLY A 540 6.92 -1.22 -4.40
CA GLY A 540 6.27 -1.00 -5.70
C GLY A 540 6.74 0.26 -6.42
N ILE A 541 6.93 1.37 -5.70
CA ILE A 541 7.49 2.61 -6.26
C ILE A 541 8.93 2.35 -6.73
N GLU A 542 9.71 1.59 -5.99
CA GLU A 542 11.07 1.19 -6.34
C GLU A 542 11.10 0.29 -7.58
N ASP A 543 10.18 -0.67 -7.70
CA ASP A 543 9.98 -1.47 -8.93
C ASP A 543 9.71 -0.56 -10.15
N TYR A 544 8.86 0.46 -10.00
CA TYR A 544 8.56 1.41 -11.08
C TYR A 544 9.82 2.17 -11.53
N GLU A 545 10.62 2.65 -10.57
CA GLU A 545 11.86 3.36 -10.86
C GLU A 545 12.90 2.47 -11.56
N LEU A 546 12.96 1.17 -11.24
CA LEU A 546 13.78 0.21 -11.97
C LEU A 546 13.35 0.06 -13.44
N TYR A 547 12.03 0.01 -13.71
CA TYR A 547 11.53 -0.03 -15.09
C TYR A 547 11.94 1.24 -15.86
N LYS A 548 11.82 2.41 -15.23
CA LYS A 548 12.23 3.68 -15.84
C LYS A 548 13.73 3.75 -16.08
N LEU A 549 14.51 3.22 -15.15
CA LEU A 549 15.96 3.14 -15.29
C LEU A 549 16.38 2.22 -16.45
N LEU A 550 15.72 1.06 -16.60
CA LEU A 550 15.96 0.15 -17.72
C LEU A 550 15.59 0.81 -19.06
N GLU A 551 14.46 1.55 -19.15
CA GLU A 551 14.12 2.33 -20.36
C GLU A 551 15.24 3.30 -20.74
N GLN A 552 15.80 4.03 -19.76
CA GLN A 552 16.91 4.95 -19.99
C GLN A 552 18.18 4.24 -20.48
N ARG A 553 18.48 3.04 -19.95
CA ARG A 553 19.62 2.23 -20.38
C ARG A 553 19.45 1.69 -21.79
N ILE A 554 18.24 1.25 -22.15
CA ILE A 554 17.91 0.83 -23.51
C ILE A 554 18.11 1.98 -24.49
N ALA A 555 17.60 3.18 -24.16
CA ALA A 555 17.76 4.35 -25.02
C ALA A 555 19.24 4.70 -25.25
N LYS A 556 20.11 4.58 -24.23
CA LYS A 556 21.55 4.78 -24.37
C LYS A 556 22.19 3.75 -25.30
N LEU A 557 21.82 2.46 -25.21
CA LEU A 557 22.30 1.42 -26.12
C LEU A 557 21.88 1.69 -27.57
N GLU A 558 20.65 2.12 -27.80
CA GLU A 558 20.14 2.45 -29.14
C GLU A 558 20.88 3.63 -29.77
N GLN A 559 21.29 4.62 -28.97
CA GLN A 559 22.09 5.76 -29.43
C GLN A 559 23.49 5.39 -29.94
N LEU A 560 24.01 4.23 -29.53
CA LEU A 560 25.32 3.74 -30.02
C LEU A 560 25.25 3.21 -31.47
N HIS A 561 24.07 2.95 -31.99
CA HIS A 561 23.81 2.46 -33.35
C HIS A 561 24.66 1.23 -33.76
N SER A 562 25.12 0.42 -32.78
CA SER A 562 25.98 -0.75 -33.04
C SER A 562 25.12 -1.98 -33.39
N PRO A 563 25.39 -2.64 -34.54
CA PRO A 563 24.74 -3.89 -34.92
C PRO A 563 24.88 -5.00 -33.87
N ASP A 564 26.01 -5.07 -33.16
CA ASP A 564 26.29 -6.08 -32.15
C ASP A 564 25.39 -5.97 -30.92
N LEU A 565 24.83 -4.78 -30.68
CA LEU A 565 23.93 -4.50 -29.56
C LEU A 565 22.45 -4.79 -29.84
N ILE A 566 22.06 -5.05 -31.08
CA ILE A 566 20.64 -5.27 -31.46
C ILE A 566 20.02 -6.41 -30.64
N SER A 567 20.76 -7.49 -30.42
CA SER A 567 20.27 -8.64 -29.66
C SER A 567 20.04 -8.27 -28.18
N LEU A 568 20.95 -7.52 -27.57
CA LEU A 568 20.83 -7.05 -26.18
C LEU A 568 19.66 -6.07 -26.03
N VAL A 569 19.53 -5.10 -26.95
CA VAL A 569 18.39 -4.16 -26.96
C VAL A 569 17.05 -4.90 -27.06
N ARG A 570 16.95 -5.90 -27.93
CA ARG A 570 15.73 -6.71 -28.06
C ARG A 570 15.42 -7.46 -26.76
N LYS A 571 16.41 -8.11 -26.17
CA LYS A 571 16.28 -8.82 -24.90
C LYS A 571 15.87 -7.87 -23.75
N ALA A 572 16.48 -6.70 -23.65
CA ALA A 572 16.16 -5.69 -22.65
C ALA A 572 14.72 -5.17 -22.80
N LYS A 573 14.27 -4.90 -24.03
CA LYS A 573 12.87 -4.54 -24.30
C LYS A 573 11.88 -5.64 -23.91
N GLN A 574 12.25 -6.92 -24.09
CA GLN A 574 11.42 -8.04 -23.63
C GLN A 574 11.32 -8.10 -22.09
N VAL A 575 12.40 -7.77 -21.37
CA VAL A 575 12.40 -7.71 -19.90
C VAL A 575 11.47 -6.60 -19.39
N LEU A 576 11.32 -5.48 -20.11
CA LEU A 576 10.36 -4.41 -19.75
C LEU A 576 8.89 -4.82 -19.90
N VAL A 577 8.62 -5.88 -20.66
CA VAL A 577 7.25 -6.42 -20.75
C VAL A 577 6.98 -7.21 -19.48
N VAL A 578 6.07 -6.69 -18.64
CA VAL A 578 5.66 -7.40 -17.42
C VAL A 578 5.11 -8.78 -17.79
N PRO A 579 5.67 -9.86 -17.24
CA PRO A 579 5.28 -11.21 -17.63
C PRO A 579 3.86 -11.56 -17.17
N SER A 580 3.17 -12.40 -17.92
CA SER A 580 1.82 -12.88 -17.58
C SER A 580 1.77 -13.63 -16.26
N SER A 581 2.90 -14.16 -15.78
CA SER A 581 3.02 -14.75 -14.45
C SER A 581 2.91 -13.71 -13.32
N VAL A 582 3.08 -12.41 -13.59
CA VAL A 582 2.88 -11.29 -12.66
C VAL A 582 1.48 -10.71 -12.86
N ALA A 583 1.18 -10.20 -14.04
CA ALA A 583 -0.12 -9.60 -14.34
C ALA A 583 -0.43 -9.66 -15.85
N THR A 584 -1.71 -9.84 -16.18
CA THR A 584 -2.21 -9.72 -17.54
C THR A 584 -3.13 -8.52 -17.72
N SER A 585 -3.68 -7.99 -16.63
CA SER A 585 -4.50 -6.78 -16.62
C SER A 585 -4.65 -6.24 -15.21
N ILE A 586 -5.28 -5.07 -15.08
CA ILE A 586 -5.57 -4.44 -13.77
C ILE A 586 -6.46 -5.30 -12.84
N ARG A 587 -7.18 -6.27 -13.36
CA ARG A 587 -8.04 -7.19 -12.59
C ARG A 587 -7.58 -8.65 -12.59
N SER A 588 -6.50 -8.95 -13.32
CA SER A 588 -5.98 -10.32 -13.45
C SER A 588 -4.48 -10.32 -13.20
N TYR A 589 -4.08 -10.68 -12.00
CA TYR A 589 -2.70 -10.70 -11.54
C TYR A 589 -2.44 -11.83 -10.54
N ASN A 590 -1.19 -12.22 -10.41
CA ASN A 590 -0.77 -13.25 -9.49
C ASN A 590 -0.76 -12.69 -8.06
N HIS A 591 -1.28 -13.47 -7.11
CA HIS A 591 -1.30 -13.13 -5.68
C HIS A 591 -0.08 -13.70 -4.92
N ASP A 592 0.82 -14.42 -5.61
CA ASP A 592 2.09 -14.85 -5.04
C ASP A 592 3.17 -13.79 -5.30
N PRO A 593 3.70 -13.13 -4.27
CA PRO A 593 4.70 -12.07 -4.44
C PRO A 593 6.00 -12.53 -5.10
N ARG A 594 6.31 -13.83 -5.05
CA ARG A 594 7.54 -14.39 -5.65
C ARG A 594 7.63 -14.15 -7.15
N ALA A 595 6.50 -14.10 -7.85
CA ALA A 595 6.50 -13.82 -9.28
C ALA A 595 6.94 -12.38 -9.59
N LEU A 596 6.46 -11.41 -8.81
CA LEU A 596 6.85 -10.01 -8.94
C LEU A 596 8.30 -9.78 -8.51
N MET A 597 8.72 -10.36 -7.38
CA MET A 597 10.11 -10.29 -6.91
C MET A 597 11.09 -10.84 -7.94
N LYS A 598 10.76 -11.99 -8.57
CA LYS A 598 11.58 -12.53 -9.64
C LYS A 598 11.68 -11.59 -10.86
N HIS A 599 10.60 -10.89 -11.17
CA HIS A 599 10.61 -9.91 -12.26
C HIS A 599 11.46 -8.69 -11.89
N HIS A 600 11.36 -8.18 -10.67
CA HIS A 600 12.24 -7.16 -10.10
C HIS A 600 13.72 -7.54 -10.29
N ASP A 601 14.13 -8.73 -9.82
CA ASP A 601 15.49 -9.23 -9.97
C ASP A 601 15.93 -9.30 -11.44
N THR A 602 15.03 -9.76 -12.33
CA THR A 602 15.31 -9.85 -13.78
C THR A 602 15.56 -8.47 -14.38
N VAL A 603 14.83 -7.44 -13.95
CA VAL A 603 15.04 -6.06 -14.41
C VAL A 603 16.39 -5.52 -13.90
N GLY A 604 16.69 -5.73 -12.62
CA GLY A 604 17.98 -5.34 -12.02
C GLY A 604 19.17 -5.99 -12.72
N ASP A 605 19.11 -7.31 -12.95
CA ASP A 605 20.15 -8.07 -13.67
C ASP A 605 20.36 -7.55 -15.11
N MET A 606 19.28 -7.11 -15.77
CA MET A 606 19.37 -6.54 -17.11
C MET A 606 20.03 -5.16 -17.10
N ILE A 607 19.70 -4.31 -16.13
CA ILE A 607 20.36 -3.00 -15.95
C ILE A 607 21.87 -3.20 -15.72
N GLU A 608 22.24 -4.10 -14.80
CA GLU A 608 23.64 -4.42 -14.53
C GLU A 608 24.37 -4.93 -15.78
N THR A 609 23.72 -5.81 -16.57
CA THR A 609 24.27 -6.31 -17.83
C THR A 609 24.54 -5.18 -18.81
N ILE A 610 23.59 -4.27 -18.97
CA ILE A 610 23.73 -3.13 -19.88
C ILE A 610 24.81 -2.16 -19.40
N ASP A 611 24.89 -1.88 -18.10
CA ASP A 611 25.89 -0.97 -17.55
C ASP A 611 27.30 -1.51 -17.73
N LYS A 612 27.52 -2.84 -17.65
CA LYS A 612 28.80 -3.49 -18.00
C LYS A 612 29.18 -3.24 -19.46
N VAL A 613 28.24 -3.47 -20.40
CA VAL A 613 28.49 -3.23 -21.83
C VAL A 613 28.74 -1.76 -22.12
N LEU A 614 27.99 -0.83 -21.52
CA LEU A 614 28.22 0.60 -21.70
C LEU A 614 29.56 1.09 -21.13
N ALA A 615 30.12 0.41 -20.12
CA ALA A 615 31.43 0.72 -19.56
C ALA A 615 32.56 0.25 -20.49
N GLU A 616 32.39 -0.88 -21.18
CA GLU A 616 33.34 -1.44 -22.15
C GLU A 616 33.37 -0.69 -23.49
N THR A 617 32.28 0.07 -23.79
CA THR A 617 32.16 0.80 -25.07
C THR A 617 32.70 2.25 -24.99
N LYS A 618 33.06 2.72 -23.80
CA LYS A 618 33.70 4.02 -23.56
C LYS A 618 35.21 3.90 -23.70
#